data_efa7d2ccfc7ffac7492ba59304e70c10
#
_entry.id   efa7d2ccfc7ffac7492ba59304e70c10
#
_cell.length_a   1.000
_cell.length_b   1.000
_cell.length_c   1.000
_cell.angle_alpha   90.00
_cell.angle_beta   90.00
_cell.angle_gamma   90.00
#
_symmetry.space_group_name_H-M   'P 1'
#
loop_
_entity.id
_entity.type
_entity.pdbx_description
1 polymer ?
#
loop_
_entity_poly.entity_id
_entity_poly.type
_entity_poly.pdbx_seq_one_letter_code
_entity_poly.pdbx_strand_id
1 'polypeptide(L)'
;MHQEYEKATSADIKEALRDGKISDQEYSEMKQRYTSCLEAAGITVTKYDFDGAGLHPPSSLTSDQAHNVETKCSDQSGEYPIAYFYVQMRANPSHKDMAQAVVDCFKRKGLVGPNYGLKDYRAGDLPSSDHETVNSCSADPDGRLGG
;
A
#
# COMPACT_ATOMS: atom_id res chain seq x y z
N MET A 1 6.66 -13.12 0.17
CA MET A 1 7.92 -12.61 -0.44
C MET A 1 8.53 -13.57 -1.47
N HIS A 2 8.79 -14.85 -1.14
CA HIS A 2 9.39 -15.81 -2.10
C HIS A 2 8.61 -15.92 -3.43
N GLN A 3 7.29 -16.02 -3.39
CA GLN A 3 6.46 -16.06 -4.61
C GLN A 3 6.57 -14.78 -5.46
N GLU A 4 6.72 -13.63 -4.85
CA GLU A 4 6.89 -12.36 -5.57
C GLU A 4 8.30 -12.22 -6.14
N TYR A 5 9.32 -12.77 -5.46
CA TYR A 5 10.66 -12.89 -6.02
C TYR A 5 10.68 -13.70 -7.33
N GLU A 6 9.96 -14.84 -7.36
CA GLU A 6 9.88 -15.69 -8.56
C GLU A 6 9.17 -15.00 -9.73
N LYS A 7 8.17 -14.17 -9.45
CA LYS A 7 7.41 -13.41 -10.45
C LYS A 7 8.13 -12.15 -10.94
N ALA A 8 9.08 -11.62 -10.16
CA ALA A 8 9.73 -10.37 -10.48
C ALA A 8 10.48 -10.44 -11.81
N THR A 9 10.25 -9.45 -12.66
CA THR A 9 10.85 -9.35 -14.00
C THR A 9 12.11 -8.50 -14.04
N SER A 10 12.29 -7.62 -13.06
CA SER A 10 13.44 -6.70 -12.93
C SER A 10 14.48 -7.24 -11.96
N ALA A 11 15.76 -7.03 -12.26
CA ALA A 11 16.86 -7.38 -11.38
C ALA A 11 16.81 -6.63 -10.05
N ASP A 12 16.41 -5.35 -10.07
CA ASP A 12 16.31 -4.51 -8.88
C ASP A 12 15.20 -5.00 -7.93
N ILE A 13 14.06 -5.44 -8.49
CA ILE A 13 12.97 -6.01 -7.69
C ILE A 13 13.41 -7.34 -7.08
N LYS A 14 14.10 -8.19 -7.86
CA LYS A 14 14.64 -9.45 -7.33
C LYS A 14 15.65 -9.23 -6.23
N GLU A 15 16.54 -8.26 -6.38
CA GLU A 15 17.53 -7.94 -5.37
C GLU A 15 16.85 -7.49 -4.06
N ALA A 16 15.87 -6.58 -4.13
CA ALA A 16 15.13 -6.10 -2.97
C ALA A 16 14.32 -7.21 -2.25
N LEU A 17 13.88 -8.25 -2.98
CA LEU A 17 13.10 -9.35 -2.39
C LEU A 17 13.96 -10.55 -1.95
N ARG A 18 15.26 -10.54 -2.24
CA ARG A 18 16.15 -11.71 -2.16
C ARG A 18 16.35 -12.26 -0.76
N ASP A 19 16.60 -11.39 0.21
CA ASP A 19 16.96 -11.78 1.57
C ASP A 19 15.76 -11.88 2.53
N GLY A 20 14.55 -11.64 1.99
CA GLY A 20 13.32 -11.68 2.76
C GLY A 20 13.11 -10.46 3.68
N LYS A 21 13.84 -9.37 3.43
CA LYS A 21 13.70 -8.09 4.15
C LYS A 21 13.70 -6.95 3.15
N ILE A 22 12.99 -5.88 3.49
CA ILE A 22 13.03 -4.63 2.74
C ILE A 22 13.64 -3.55 3.63
N SER A 23 14.79 -3.04 3.21
CA SER A 23 15.47 -1.93 3.87
C SER A 23 14.82 -0.58 3.54
N ASP A 24 15.13 0.45 4.33
CA ASP A 24 14.69 1.82 4.07
C ASP A 24 15.21 2.34 2.71
N GLN A 25 16.41 1.91 2.33
CA GLN A 25 17.00 2.27 1.05
C GLN A 25 16.23 1.65 -0.12
N GLU A 26 15.95 0.35 -0.10
CA GLU A 26 15.22 -0.35 -1.16
C GLU A 26 13.80 0.20 -1.30
N TYR A 27 13.13 0.51 -0.20
CA TYR A 27 11.84 1.18 -0.21
C TYR A 27 11.93 2.58 -0.83
N SER A 28 12.93 3.37 -0.47
CA SER A 28 13.15 4.72 -1.03
C SER A 28 13.46 4.69 -2.53
N GLU A 29 14.30 3.75 -2.98
CA GLU A 29 14.63 3.57 -4.39
C GLU A 29 13.40 3.12 -5.20
N MET A 30 12.61 2.19 -4.68
CA MET A 30 11.33 1.79 -5.29
C MET A 30 10.38 3.00 -5.41
N LYS A 31 10.20 3.76 -4.33
CA LYS A 31 9.37 4.97 -4.32
C LYS A 31 9.82 5.96 -5.39
N GLN A 32 11.12 6.20 -5.53
CA GLN A 32 11.65 7.09 -6.55
C GLN A 32 11.36 6.58 -7.96
N ARG A 33 11.55 5.28 -8.24
CA ARG A 33 11.23 4.68 -9.55
C ARG A 33 9.74 4.83 -9.88
N TYR A 34 8.87 4.53 -8.92
CA TYR A 34 7.42 4.63 -9.10
C TYR A 34 6.96 6.06 -9.38
N THR A 35 7.38 7.01 -8.54
CA THR A 35 7.00 8.43 -8.71
C THR A 35 7.54 9.00 -10.03
N SER A 36 8.80 8.71 -10.38
CA SER A 36 9.38 9.16 -11.66
C SER A 36 8.65 8.59 -12.88
N CYS A 37 8.19 7.33 -12.81
CA CYS A 37 7.40 6.73 -13.88
C CYS A 37 6.06 7.44 -14.06
N LEU A 38 5.35 7.73 -12.96
CA LEU A 38 4.07 8.44 -12.99
C LEU A 38 4.23 9.87 -13.50
N GLU A 39 5.22 10.60 -13.04
CA GLU A 39 5.53 11.98 -13.46
C GLU A 39 5.91 12.05 -14.94
N ALA A 40 6.66 11.08 -15.46
CA ALA A 40 6.97 10.97 -16.88
C ALA A 40 5.72 10.77 -17.76
N ALA A 41 4.65 10.20 -17.22
CA ALA A 41 3.36 10.08 -17.86
C ALA A 41 2.42 11.29 -17.60
N GLY A 42 2.90 12.32 -16.90
CA GLY A 42 2.16 13.53 -16.56
C GLY A 42 1.25 13.41 -15.33
N ILE A 43 1.33 12.32 -14.57
CA ILE A 43 0.58 12.14 -13.32
C ILE A 43 1.36 12.78 -12.18
N THR A 44 0.78 13.78 -11.52
CA THR A 44 1.42 14.41 -10.35
C THR A 44 1.22 13.55 -9.11
N VAL A 45 2.31 13.27 -8.40
CA VAL A 45 2.28 12.58 -7.10
C VAL A 45 2.32 13.63 -5.99
N THR A 46 1.24 13.74 -5.22
CA THR A 46 1.10 14.73 -4.14
C THR A 46 1.52 14.16 -2.77
N LYS A 47 1.40 12.85 -2.62
CA LYS A 47 1.72 12.13 -1.39
C LYS A 47 2.15 10.71 -1.78
N TYR A 48 3.08 10.14 -1.04
CA TYR A 48 3.37 8.71 -1.07
C TYR A 48 3.81 8.25 0.33
N ASP A 49 2.92 7.56 1.01
CA ASP A 49 3.09 7.06 2.37
C ASP A 49 2.78 5.56 2.46
N PHE A 50 2.87 5.01 3.68
CA PHE A 50 2.55 3.61 3.96
C PHE A 50 1.08 3.23 3.68
N ASP A 51 0.18 4.20 3.62
CA ASP A 51 -1.25 4.04 3.36
C ASP A 51 -1.63 4.27 1.89
N GLY A 52 -0.67 4.61 1.04
CA GLY A 52 -0.86 4.75 -0.41
C GLY A 52 -0.31 6.03 -1.01
N ALA A 53 -0.63 6.24 -2.28
CA ALA A 53 -0.22 7.40 -3.07
C ALA A 53 -1.39 8.33 -3.39
N GLY A 54 -1.20 9.63 -3.22
CA GLY A 54 -2.08 10.66 -3.73
C GLY A 54 -1.69 11.01 -5.17
N LEU A 55 -2.56 10.72 -6.14
CA LEU A 55 -2.28 10.90 -7.56
C LEU A 55 -3.25 11.90 -8.18
N HIS A 56 -2.72 12.79 -9.03
CA HIS A 56 -3.50 13.74 -9.82
C HIS A 56 -3.19 13.56 -11.30
N PRO A 57 -3.98 12.75 -12.02
CA PRO A 57 -3.85 12.61 -13.47
C PRO A 57 -4.17 13.92 -14.20
N PRO A 58 -3.52 14.23 -15.32
CA PRO A 58 -3.88 15.37 -16.13
C PRO A 58 -5.24 15.13 -16.82
N SER A 59 -5.94 16.21 -17.15
CA SER A 59 -7.26 16.14 -17.83
C SER A 59 -7.21 15.50 -19.23
N SER A 60 -6.02 15.32 -19.78
CA SER A 60 -5.79 14.62 -21.07
C SER A 60 -5.90 13.09 -20.95
N LEU A 61 -5.85 12.53 -19.75
CA LEU A 61 -6.02 11.09 -19.51
C LEU A 61 -7.44 10.80 -19.01
N THR A 62 -8.06 9.78 -19.57
CA THR A 62 -9.27 9.19 -18.99
C THR A 62 -8.91 8.43 -17.72
N SER A 63 -9.91 8.12 -16.86
CA SER A 63 -9.69 7.31 -15.64
C SER A 63 -9.05 5.95 -15.96
N ASP A 64 -9.50 5.28 -17.02
CA ASP A 64 -8.94 3.99 -17.44
C ASP A 64 -7.49 4.12 -17.92
N GLN A 65 -7.17 5.19 -18.65
CA GLN A 65 -5.80 5.46 -19.09
C GLN A 65 -4.88 5.74 -17.90
N ALA A 66 -5.33 6.56 -16.94
CA ALA A 66 -4.58 6.84 -15.72
C ALA A 66 -4.32 5.56 -14.90
N HIS A 67 -5.35 4.73 -14.72
CA HIS A 67 -5.23 3.45 -14.03
C HIS A 67 -4.25 2.48 -14.72
N ASN A 68 -4.27 2.42 -16.07
CA ASN A 68 -3.33 1.60 -16.81
C ASN A 68 -1.88 2.08 -16.67
N VAL A 69 -1.66 3.40 -16.64
CA VAL A 69 -0.32 3.98 -16.37
C VAL A 69 0.12 3.63 -14.95
N GLU A 70 -0.74 3.80 -13.97
CA GLU A 70 -0.48 3.49 -12.56
C GLU A 70 -0.07 2.01 -12.38
N THR A 71 -0.85 1.09 -12.92
CA THR A 71 -0.57 -0.36 -12.89
C THR A 71 0.79 -0.66 -13.53
N LYS A 72 1.05 -0.11 -14.71
CA LYS A 72 2.33 -0.30 -15.39
C LYS A 72 3.52 0.23 -14.58
N CYS A 73 3.38 1.41 -13.98
CA CYS A 73 4.43 1.99 -13.16
C CYS A 73 4.65 1.19 -11.87
N SER A 74 3.58 0.67 -11.25
CA SER A 74 3.66 -0.22 -10.09
C SER A 74 4.41 -1.52 -10.43
N ASP A 75 4.08 -2.16 -11.55
CA ASP A 75 4.75 -3.38 -12.00
C ASP A 75 6.25 -3.15 -12.30
N GLN A 76 6.58 -2.05 -13.00
CA GLN A 76 7.95 -1.74 -13.40
C GLN A 76 8.86 -1.34 -12.22
N SER A 77 8.32 -0.66 -11.22
CA SER A 77 9.06 -0.22 -10.04
C SER A 77 9.13 -1.29 -8.94
N GLY A 78 8.25 -2.29 -8.98
CA GLY A 78 8.05 -3.24 -7.90
C GLY A 78 7.30 -2.62 -6.72
N GLU A 79 6.52 -1.59 -6.96
CA GLU A 79 5.83 -0.84 -5.91
C GLU A 79 4.99 -1.77 -5.04
N TYR A 80 4.08 -2.54 -5.63
CA TYR A 80 3.22 -3.42 -4.84
C TYR A 80 4.01 -4.39 -3.93
N PRO A 81 4.94 -5.24 -4.41
CA PRO A 81 5.57 -6.19 -3.52
C PRO A 81 6.49 -5.50 -2.48
N ILE A 82 7.27 -4.49 -2.89
CA ILE A 82 8.24 -3.85 -2.00
C ILE A 82 7.53 -3.01 -0.93
N ALA A 83 6.57 -2.16 -1.30
CA ALA A 83 5.83 -1.35 -0.34
C ALA A 83 5.03 -2.22 0.63
N TYR A 84 4.33 -3.23 0.11
CA TYR A 84 3.55 -4.15 0.94
C TYR A 84 4.42 -4.84 1.99
N PHE A 85 5.54 -5.45 1.60
CA PHE A 85 6.41 -6.15 2.56
C PHE A 85 7.10 -5.19 3.51
N TYR A 86 7.51 -4.01 3.05
CA TYR A 86 8.09 -2.98 3.90
C TYR A 86 7.14 -2.57 5.03
N VAL A 87 5.88 -2.28 4.69
CA VAL A 87 4.83 -1.92 5.65
C VAL A 87 4.56 -3.08 6.60
N GLN A 88 4.33 -4.29 6.07
CA GLN A 88 4.03 -5.48 6.89
C GLN A 88 5.13 -5.81 7.89
N MET A 89 6.39 -5.71 7.51
CA MET A 89 7.52 -6.00 8.41
C MET A 89 7.61 -5.01 9.57
N ARG A 90 7.11 -3.79 9.40
CA ARG A 90 7.12 -2.76 10.46
C ARG A 90 5.83 -2.73 11.28
N ALA A 91 4.69 -2.76 10.62
CA ALA A 91 3.39 -2.74 11.29
C ALA A 91 3.11 -4.07 12.01
N ASN A 92 3.52 -5.19 11.43
CA ASN A 92 3.26 -6.52 11.96
C ASN A 92 4.49 -7.45 11.93
N PRO A 93 5.56 -7.12 12.66
CA PRO A 93 6.82 -7.89 12.63
C PRO A 93 6.66 -9.33 13.15
N SER A 94 5.59 -9.62 13.86
CA SER A 94 5.28 -10.95 14.42
C SER A 94 4.35 -11.78 13.54
N HIS A 95 3.95 -11.27 12.38
CA HIS A 95 3.02 -11.91 11.43
C HIS A 95 1.71 -12.42 12.08
N LYS A 96 1.17 -11.67 13.05
CA LYS A 96 -0.09 -11.98 13.72
C LYS A 96 -1.28 -11.70 12.81
N ASP A 97 -2.41 -12.36 13.07
CA ASP A 97 -3.69 -11.95 12.50
C ASP A 97 -4.10 -10.58 13.07
N MET A 98 -4.04 -9.55 12.22
CA MET A 98 -4.33 -8.17 12.62
C MET A 98 -5.82 -7.80 12.42
N ALA A 99 -6.67 -8.72 11.98
CA ALA A 99 -8.07 -8.43 11.66
C ALA A 99 -8.83 -7.78 12.84
N GLN A 100 -8.60 -8.24 14.07
CA GLN A 100 -9.22 -7.60 15.23
C GLN A 100 -8.67 -6.19 15.49
N ALA A 101 -7.38 -5.98 15.33
CA ALA A 101 -6.77 -4.66 15.49
C ALA A 101 -7.30 -3.66 14.45
N VAL A 102 -7.54 -4.10 13.22
CA VAL A 102 -8.17 -3.27 12.17
C VAL A 102 -9.60 -2.90 12.56
N VAL A 103 -10.41 -3.86 13.03
CA VAL A 103 -11.78 -3.60 13.53
C VAL A 103 -11.76 -2.58 14.67
N ASP A 104 -10.83 -2.72 15.61
CA ASP A 104 -10.69 -1.81 16.74
C ASP A 104 -10.24 -0.41 16.28
N CYS A 105 -9.37 -0.32 15.26
CA CYS A 105 -8.99 0.93 14.62
C CYS A 105 -10.20 1.62 13.98
N PHE A 106 -11.00 0.91 13.19
CA PHE A 106 -12.21 1.45 12.57
C PHE A 106 -13.18 2.02 13.62
N LYS A 107 -13.36 1.32 14.73
CA LYS A 107 -14.19 1.81 15.85
C LYS A 107 -13.59 3.06 16.50
N ARG A 108 -12.30 3.07 16.81
CA ARG A 108 -11.62 4.24 17.40
C ARG A 108 -11.71 5.47 16.50
N LYS A 109 -11.64 5.28 15.18
CA LYS A 109 -11.75 6.36 14.20
C LYS A 109 -13.20 6.74 13.84
N GLY A 110 -14.20 6.04 14.40
CA GLY A 110 -15.61 6.31 14.15
C GLY A 110 -16.10 5.95 12.75
N LEU A 111 -15.34 5.10 12.03
CA LEU A 111 -15.69 4.66 10.68
C LEU A 111 -16.84 3.67 10.66
N VAL A 112 -17.06 2.96 11.77
CA VAL A 112 -18.10 1.93 11.92
C VAL A 112 -18.81 2.06 13.25
N GLY A 113 -20.04 1.54 13.31
CA GLY A 113 -20.83 1.51 14.55
C GLY A 113 -20.35 0.46 15.56
N PRO A 114 -20.90 0.51 16.79
CA PRO A 114 -20.46 -0.37 17.90
C PRO A 114 -20.69 -1.86 17.61
N ASN A 115 -21.68 -2.20 16.81
CA ASN A 115 -22.06 -3.58 16.46
C ASN A 115 -21.17 -4.20 15.37
N TYR A 116 -20.37 -3.39 14.64
CA TYR A 116 -19.44 -3.90 13.65
C TYR A 116 -18.36 -4.76 14.32
N GLY A 117 -18.05 -5.90 13.74
CA GLY A 117 -17.13 -6.85 14.35
C GLY A 117 -16.27 -7.60 13.34
N LEU A 118 -15.48 -8.52 13.86
CA LEU A 118 -14.57 -9.34 13.09
C LEU A 118 -15.27 -10.13 11.96
N LYS A 119 -16.53 -10.55 12.19
CA LYS A 119 -17.33 -11.26 11.19
C LYS A 119 -17.62 -10.38 9.97
N ASP A 120 -17.99 -9.12 10.20
CA ASP A 120 -18.32 -8.17 9.14
C ASP A 120 -17.06 -7.83 8.33
N TYR A 121 -15.95 -7.55 9.02
CA TYR A 121 -14.65 -7.31 8.38
C TYR A 121 -14.20 -8.49 7.50
N ARG A 122 -14.28 -9.72 8.00
CA ARG A 122 -13.90 -10.92 7.24
C ARG A 122 -14.87 -11.27 6.11
N ALA A 123 -16.10 -10.78 6.16
CA ALA A 123 -17.05 -10.86 5.06
C ALA A 123 -16.78 -9.82 3.96
N GLY A 124 -15.79 -8.90 4.15
CA GLY A 124 -15.45 -7.85 3.19
C GLY A 124 -16.33 -6.61 3.29
N ASP A 125 -17.12 -6.48 4.38
CA ASP A 125 -17.92 -5.28 4.65
C ASP A 125 -17.00 -4.17 5.17
N LEU A 126 -16.40 -3.41 4.25
CA LEU A 126 -15.48 -2.33 4.58
C LEU A 126 -16.21 -0.97 4.65
N PRO A 127 -15.77 -0.06 5.53
CA PRO A 127 -16.31 1.30 5.55
C PRO A 127 -16.18 1.98 4.19
N SER A 128 -17.26 2.58 3.70
CA SER A 128 -17.31 3.27 2.39
C SER A 128 -16.97 4.76 2.47
N SER A 129 -16.85 5.30 3.67
CA SER A 129 -16.47 6.69 3.94
C SER A 129 -15.02 6.78 4.36
N ASP A 130 -14.36 7.90 4.01
CA ASP A 130 -12.99 8.18 4.44
C ASP A 130 -12.00 7.05 4.10
N HIS A 131 -11.81 6.82 2.80
CA HIS A 131 -10.90 5.79 2.29
C HIS A 131 -9.47 5.93 2.80
N GLU A 132 -9.00 7.16 3.06
CA GLU A 132 -7.65 7.41 3.60
C GLU A 132 -7.51 6.80 5.00
N THR A 133 -8.47 7.08 5.88
CA THR A 133 -8.46 6.49 7.23
C THR A 133 -8.67 4.97 7.20
N VAL A 134 -9.49 4.45 6.27
CA VAL A 134 -9.66 2.99 6.09
C VAL A 134 -8.34 2.33 5.69
N ASN A 135 -7.62 2.91 4.72
CA ASN A 135 -6.32 2.41 4.27
C ASN A 135 -5.28 2.48 5.39
N SER A 136 -5.23 3.59 6.12
CA SER A 136 -4.34 3.77 7.26
C SER A 136 -4.57 2.73 8.36
N CYS A 137 -5.83 2.49 8.75
CA CYS A 137 -6.18 1.43 9.70
C CYS A 137 -5.83 0.03 9.19
N SER A 138 -5.99 -0.22 7.89
CA SER A 138 -5.68 -1.52 7.28
C SER A 138 -4.18 -1.79 7.22
N ALA A 139 -3.38 -0.75 6.97
CA ALA A 139 -1.92 -0.84 6.88
C ALA A 139 -1.25 -0.89 8.26
N ASP A 140 -1.69 -0.04 9.19
CA ASP A 140 -1.08 0.12 10.51
C ASP A 140 -2.14 0.33 11.61
N PRO A 141 -2.91 -0.72 11.97
CA PRO A 141 -4.00 -0.61 12.94
C PRO A 141 -3.54 -0.23 14.35
N ASP A 142 -2.29 -0.51 14.70
CA ASP A 142 -1.70 -0.21 16.01
C ASP A 142 -0.95 1.13 16.05
N GLY A 143 -0.81 1.83 14.91
CA GLY A 143 -0.13 3.13 14.83
C GLY A 143 1.39 3.05 15.03
N ARG A 144 2.03 1.97 14.60
CA ARG A 144 3.48 1.74 14.78
C ARG A 144 4.34 2.50 13.77
N LEU A 145 3.77 2.85 12.64
CA LEU A 145 4.47 3.55 11.57
C LEU A 145 4.48 5.07 11.77
N GLY A 146 3.70 5.56 12.73
CA GLY A 146 3.63 6.96 13.09
C GLY A 146 2.89 7.77 12.03
N GLY A 147 1.60 7.96 12.19
CA GLY A 147 0.79 8.94 11.47
C GLY A 147 0.57 10.18 12.33
#